data_68af4c56df69a9c519d86c995bafb2d2
#
_entry.id   68af4c56df69a9c519d86c995bafb2d2
#
_cell.length_a   1.000
_cell.length_b   1.000
_cell.length_c   1.000
_cell.angle_alpha   90.00
_cell.angle_beta   90.00
_cell.angle_gamma   90.00
#
_symmetry.space_group_name_H-M   'P 1'
#
loop_
_entity.id
_entity.type
_entity.pdbx_description
1 polymer ?
#
loop_
_entity_poly.entity_id
_entity_poly.type
_entity_poly.pdbx_seq_one_letter_code
_entity_poly.pdbx_strand_id
1 'polypeptide(L)'
;MEDRVDEKYCPNTEEAKPLDETKYKEKGKCICKISRGLMGTGFFSKIDYEGKTIPVLITNYHVINDDFINKNKKLTFYINGDLHEIDINKESVVYSSTNTKYDIMIIKLKECEGYSFLEIDNNIFEDGSLENYENQGIYILYYPGNEEKAQISFGEGIKKIREDNDDIMHKCHTESGSSGSPILCAATNKVIGIHIGSNRKGGYKYGTFLKFPLNELMGKNKNKNMNKNENEIKVRNNYVIN
;
A
#
# COMPACT_ATOMS: atom_id res chain seq x y z
N MET A 1 2.46 13.98 29.13
CA MET A 1 1.11 14.43 28.73
C MET A 1 0.88 13.81 27.37
N GLU A 2 0.20 12.68 27.34
CA GLU A 2 -0.20 12.04 26.08
C GLU A 2 -1.36 12.84 25.53
N ASP A 3 -1.15 13.47 24.36
CA ASP A 3 -2.21 14.11 23.60
C ASP A 3 -3.23 13.05 23.20
N ARG A 4 -4.33 12.97 23.95
CA ARG A 4 -5.53 12.24 23.52
C ARG A 4 -5.98 12.90 22.22
N VAL A 5 -5.82 12.18 21.11
CA VAL A 5 -6.46 12.53 19.85
C VAL A 5 -7.96 12.44 20.10
N ASP A 6 -8.67 13.56 19.99
CA ASP A 6 -10.12 13.61 20.11
C ASP A 6 -10.74 12.70 19.04
N GLU A 7 -11.35 11.61 19.48
CA GLU A 7 -11.99 10.57 18.62
C GLU A 7 -13.18 11.07 17.79
N LYS A 8 -13.50 12.36 17.85
CA LYS A 8 -14.70 12.93 17.23
C LYS A 8 -14.47 13.86 16.05
N TYR A 9 -13.24 14.09 15.63
CA TYR A 9 -13.00 15.00 14.52
C TYR A 9 -12.81 14.24 13.21
N CYS A 10 -13.90 13.78 12.63
CA CYS A 10 -13.97 13.52 11.20
C CYS A 10 -14.58 14.79 10.56
N PRO A 11 -13.79 15.66 9.92
CA PRO A 11 -14.36 16.78 9.21
C PRO A 11 -15.22 16.24 8.07
N ASN A 12 -16.50 16.64 8.02
CA ASN A 12 -17.44 16.38 6.93
C ASN A 12 -17.05 17.11 5.64
N THR A 13 -15.77 17.12 5.27
CA THR A 13 -15.29 17.84 4.10
C THR A 13 -14.55 16.90 3.18
N GLU A 14 -15.10 16.69 2.01
CA GLU A 14 -14.48 16.03 0.86
C GLU A 14 -13.29 16.83 0.28
N GLU A 15 -12.92 17.96 0.88
CA GLU A 15 -11.86 18.83 0.39
C GLU A 15 -10.49 18.26 0.74
N ALA A 16 -9.64 18.14 -0.28
CA ALA A 16 -8.23 17.84 -0.10
C ALA A 16 -7.47 19.09 0.34
N LYS A 17 -6.39 18.90 1.11
CA LYS A 17 -5.49 19.97 1.57
C LYS A 17 -4.05 19.62 1.23
N PRO A 18 -3.19 20.62 0.92
CA PRO A 18 -1.77 20.41 0.80
C PRO A 18 -1.21 19.75 2.07
N LEU A 19 -0.47 18.67 1.93
CA LEU A 19 0.03 17.87 3.06
C LEU A 19 1.03 18.66 3.91
N ASP A 20 1.85 19.51 3.29
CA ASP A 20 2.86 20.34 3.93
C ASP A 20 2.27 21.44 4.85
N GLU A 21 0.99 21.76 4.72
CA GLU A 21 0.26 22.72 5.55
C GLU A 21 -0.45 22.09 6.74
N THR A 22 -0.23 20.80 7.00
CA THR A 22 -0.91 20.04 8.05
C THR A 22 0.06 19.46 9.07
N LYS A 23 -0.48 18.99 10.23
CA LYS A 23 0.29 18.21 11.20
C LYS A 23 0.86 16.89 10.65
N TYR A 24 0.41 16.46 9.47
CA TYR A 24 0.86 15.23 8.81
C TYR A 24 1.98 15.44 7.79
N LYS A 25 2.57 16.67 7.71
CA LYS A 25 3.60 17.01 6.72
C LYS A 25 4.78 16.02 6.63
N GLU A 26 5.19 15.48 7.78
CA GLU A 26 6.29 14.52 7.83
C GLU A 26 5.97 13.19 7.11
N LYS A 27 4.68 12.86 6.96
CA LYS A 27 4.25 11.69 6.17
C LYS A 27 4.47 11.86 4.67
N GLY A 28 4.75 13.07 4.20
CA GLY A 28 5.14 13.32 2.80
C GLY A 28 6.41 12.58 2.37
N LYS A 29 7.28 12.22 3.32
CA LYS A 29 8.48 11.39 3.08
C LYS A 29 8.17 9.89 2.98
N CYS A 30 6.93 9.49 3.31
CA CYS A 30 6.48 8.10 3.26
C CYS A 30 5.76 7.75 1.95
N ILE A 31 5.50 8.73 1.10
CA ILE A 31 4.81 8.55 -0.18
C ILE A 31 5.62 9.14 -1.32
N CYS A 32 5.41 8.64 -2.53
CA CYS A 32 6.09 9.14 -3.72
C CYS A 32 5.12 9.31 -4.90
N LYS A 33 5.44 10.26 -5.77
CA LYS A 33 4.78 10.44 -7.06
C LYS A 33 5.47 9.58 -8.11
N ILE A 34 4.74 8.65 -8.70
CA ILE A 34 5.21 7.82 -9.80
C ILE A 34 4.75 8.47 -11.10
N SER A 35 5.71 8.85 -11.96
CA SER A 35 5.43 9.63 -13.19
C SER A 35 5.80 8.93 -14.49
N ARG A 36 6.35 7.71 -14.43
CA ARG A 36 6.64 6.89 -15.60
C ARG A 36 5.70 5.69 -15.67
N GLY A 37 4.98 5.57 -16.80
CA GLY A 37 3.88 4.64 -16.98
C GLY A 37 2.55 5.39 -16.86
N LEU A 38 1.59 4.86 -16.12
CA LEU A 38 0.44 5.63 -15.67
C LEU A 38 0.84 6.43 -14.43
N MET A 39 0.44 7.69 -14.37
CA MET A 39 0.70 8.52 -13.19
C MET A 39 -0.02 7.93 -11.97
N GLY A 40 0.69 7.85 -10.85
CA GLY A 40 0.15 7.32 -9.61
C GLY A 40 0.95 7.74 -8.39
N THR A 41 0.48 7.30 -7.26
CA THR A 41 1.14 7.43 -5.96
C THR A 41 1.67 6.06 -5.54
N GLY A 42 2.81 6.03 -4.88
CA GLY A 42 3.29 4.88 -4.14
C GLY A 42 3.55 5.25 -2.69
N PHE A 43 3.65 4.28 -1.81
CA PHE A 43 4.05 4.51 -0.43
C PHE A 43 5.07 3.49 0.05
N PHE A 44 5.91 3.93 0.97
CA PHE A 44 6.94 3.10 1.58
C PHE A 44 6.41 2.48 2.87
N SER A 45 6.67 1.19 3.03
CA SER A 45 6.29 0.43 4.23
C SER A 45 7.32 -0.67 4.52
N LYS A 46 7.14 -1.35 5.64
CA LYS A 46 7.89 -2.55 5.99
C LYS A 46 6.92 -3.70 6.15
N ILE A 47 7.26 -4.85 5.57
CA ILE A 47 6.45 -6.06 5.64
C ILE A 47 7.30 -7.25 6.05
N ASP A 48 6.68 -8.24 6.68
CA ASP A 48 7.33 -9.51 6.98
C ASP A 48 7.29 -10.42 5.74
N TYR A 49 8.46 -10.80 5.27
CA TYR A 49 8.65 -11.63 4.09
C TYR A 49 9.77 -12.65 4.32
N GLU A 50 9.47 -13.94 4.14
CA GLU A 50 10.42 -15.06 4.35
C GLU A 50 11.17 -14.99 5.71
N GLY A 51 10.44 -14.63 6.78
CA GLY A 51 10.97 -14.57 8.15
C GLY A 51 11.83 -13.33 8.45
N LYS A 52 11.80 -12.33 7.60
CA LYS A 52 12.51 -11.05 7.78
C LYS A 52 11.59 -9.88 7.49
N THR A 53 11.73 -8.82 8.24
CA THR A 53 11.08 -7.54 7.92
C THR A 53 11.89 -6.83 6.83
N ILE A 54 11.26 -6.56 5.68
CA ILE A 54 11.90 -5.92 4.53
C ILE A 54 11.23 -4.59 4.19
N PRO A 55 12.00 -3.58 3.76
CA PRO A 55 11.45 -2.34 3.23
C PRO A 55 10.89 -2.54 1.82
N VAL A 56 9.72 -1.97 1.55
CA VAL A 56 9.02 -2.09 0.26
C VAL A 56 8.41 -0.77 -0.19
N LEU A 57 8.28 -0.62 -1.50
CA LEU A 57 7.40 0.32 -2.16
C LEU A 57 6.12 -0.42 -2.57
N ILE A 58 4.97 0.11 -2.20
CA ILE A 58 3.65 -0.43 -2.54
C ILE A 58 2.93 0.58 -3.44
N THR A 59 2.36 0.11 -4.54
CA THR A 59 1.52 0.87 -5.46
C THR A 59 0.51 -0.05 -6.15
N ASN A 60 -0.33 0.49 -7.05
CA ASN A 60 -1.22 -0.36 -7.84
C ASN A 60 -0.49 -1.08 -8.98
N TYR A 61 -1.02 -2.25 -9.35
CA TYR A 61 -0.54 -3.01 -10.51
C TYR A 61 -0.75 -2.24 -11.81
N HIS A 62 -1.87 -1.52 -11.97
CA HIS A 62 -2.10 -0.72 -13.16
C HIS A 62 -1.15 0.50 -13.26
N VAL A 63 -0.54 0.97 -12.16
CA VAL A 63 0.49 2.03 -12.17
C VAL A 63 1.85 1.46 -12.59
N ILE A 64 2.25 0.34 -11.98
CA ILE A 64 3.47 -0.42 -12.31
C ILE A 64 3.09 -1.88 -12.44
N ASN A 65 3.18 -2.42 -13.64
CA ASN A 65 2.87 -3.82 -13.94
C ASN A 65 4.11 -4.64 -14.31
N ASP A 66 3.91 -5.94 -14.52
CA ASP A 66 4.99 -6.85 -14.91
C ASP A 66 5.65 -6.45 -16.22
N ASP A 67 4.90 -5.89 -17.17
CA ASP A 67 5.43 -5.38 -18.43
C ASP A 67 6.38 -4.21 -18.21
N PHE A 68 6.04 -3.30 -17.29
CA PHE A 68 6.91 -2.20 -16.91
C PHE A 68 8.20 -2.72 -16.28
N ILE A 69 8.10 -3.65 -15.33
CA ILE A 69 9.26 -4.27 -14.66
C ILE A 69 10.17 -4.99 -15.66
N ASN A 70 9.59 -5.68 -16.66
CA ASN A 70 10.36 -6.41 -17.68
C ASN A 70 11.10 -5.50 -18.66
N LYS A 71 10.52 -4.34 -18.98
CA LYS A 71 11.06 -3.39 -19.98
C LYS A 71 12.01 -2.37 -19.40
N ASN A 72 11.95 -2.12 -18.09
CA ASN A 72 12.72 -1.07 -17.44
C ASN A 72 13.67 -1.68 -16.39
N LYS A 73 14.87 -1.11 -16.28
CA LYS A 73 15.83 -1.48 -15.23
C LYS A 73 15.73 -0.60 -14.00
N LYS A 74 15.05 0.54 -14.13
CA LYS A 74 14.94 1.55 -13.10
C LYS A 74 13.52 2.10 -13.01
N LEU A 75 13.10 2.37 -11.79
CA LEU A 75 11.89 3.10 -11.47
C LEU A 75 12.28 4.48 -10.95
N THR A 76 11.75 5.50 -11.60
CA THR A 76 11.94 6.91 -11.23
C THR A 76 10.66 7.42 -10.56
N PHE A 77 10.80 8.11 -9.45
CA PHE A 77 9.70 8.73 -8.71
C PHE A 77 10.15 10.01 -8.00
N TYR A 78 9.21 10.78 -7.48
CA TYR A 78 9.48 12.03 -6.76
C TYR A 78 8.96 11.95 -5.33
N ILE A 79 9.74 12.50 -4.38
CA ILE A 79 9.35 12.71 -2.99
C ILE A 79 9.50 14.20 -2.69
N ASN A 80 8.41 14.91 -2.41
CA ASN A 80 8.40 16.35 -2.15
C ASN A 80 9.12 17.19 -3.23
N GLY A 81 9.05 16.76 -4.50
CA GLY A 81 9.71 17.41 -5.63
C GLY A 81 11.12 16.88 -5.94
N ASP A 82 11.76 16.17 -5.03
CA ASP A 82 13.08 15.59 -5.25
C ASP A 82 12.99 14.31 -6.07
N LEU A 83 13.83 14.19 -7.08
CA LEU A 83 13.90 13.04 -7.97
C LEU A 83 14.67 11.89 -7.32
N HIS A 84 14.06 10.71 -7.30
CA HIS A 84 14.65 9.47 -6.82
C HIS A 84 14.59 8.39 -7.90
N GLU A 85 15.50 7.42 -7.81
CA GLU A 85 15.58 6.31 -8.73
C GLU A 85 15.99 5.04 -7.98
N ILE A 86 15.32 3.93 -8.25
CA ILE A 86 15.68 2.60 -7.74
C ILE A 86 15.83 1.60 -8.88
N ASP A 87 16.73 0.65 -8.71
CA ASP A 87 16.85 -0.50 -9.63
C ASP A 87 15.68 -1.44 -9.42
N ILE A 88 15.07 -1.87 -10.53
CA ILE A 88 13.97 -2.82 -10.54
C ILE A 88 14.26 -3.98 -11.48
N ASN A 89 13.80 -5.16 -11.11
CA ASN A 89 13.80 -6.37 -11.92
C ASN A 89 12.76 -7.35 -11.36
N LYS A 90 12.60 -8.52 -11.96
CA LYS A 90 11.66 -9.56 -11.49
C LYS A 90 11.92 -10.01 -10.05
N GLU A 91 13.18 -10.01 -9.61
CA GLU A 91 13.57 -10.43 -8.26
C GLU A 91 13.24 -9.37 -7.20
N SER A 92 13.09 -8.12 -7.60
CA SER A 92 12.63 -7.05 -6.72
C SER A 92 11.12 -7.09 -6.46
N VAL A 93 10.33 -7.78 -7.30
CA VAL A 93 8.88 -7.95 -7.10
C VAL A 93 8.63 -9.01 -6.02
N VAL A 94 8.15 -8.57 -4.87
CA VAL A 94 7.77 -9.43 -3.74
C VAL A 94 6.39 -10.06 -3.98
N TYR A 95 5.47 -9.24 -4.48
CA TYR A 95 4.11 -9.65 -4.77
C TYR A 95 3.49 -8.76 -5.85
N SER A 96 2.75 -9.36 -6.76
CA SER A 96 1.91 -8.65 -7.71
C SER A 96 0.56 -9.35 -7.87
N SER A 97 -0.48 -8.56 -8.03
CA SER A 97 -1.83 -9.04 -8.33
C SER A 97 -2.51 -8.07 -9.28
N THR A 98 -3.03 -8.62 -10.38
CA THR A 98 -3.64 -7.84 -11.45
C THR A 98 -4.85 -7.01 -10.98
N ASN A 99 -5.26 -6.05 -11.80
CA ASN A 99 -6.43 -5.21 -11.58
C ASN A 99 -7.76 -5.98 -11.50
N THR A 100 -7.77 -7.24 -11.91
CA THR A 100 -8.96 -8.11 -11.80
C THR A 100 -9.12 -8.73 -10.41
N LYS A 101 -8.12 -8.61 -9.54
CA LYS A 101 -8.16 -9.15 -8.17
C LYS A 101 -7.88 -8.05 -7.14
N TYR A 102 -6.62 -7.74 -6.87
CA TYR A 102 -6.26 -6.78 -5.81
C TYR A 102 -5.62 -5.49 -6.35
N ASP A 103 -5.25 -5.47 -7.62
CA ASP A 103 -4.60 -4.34 -8.27
C ASP A 103 -3.43 -3.76 -7.45
N ILE A 104 -2.51 -4.61 -7.04
CA ILE A 104 -1.39 -4.24 -6.17
C ILE A 104 -0.04 -4.73 -6.73
N MET A 105 0.98 -3.92 -6.54
CA MET A 105 2.39 -4.21 -6.81
C MET A 105 3.22 -3.87 -5.58
N ILE A 106 4.00 -4.84 -5.08
CA ILE A 106 4.91 -4.68 -3.93
C ILE A 106 6.34 -4.93 -4.41
N ILE A 107 7.18 -3.92 -4.31
CA ILE A 107 8.56 -3.92 -4.78
C ILE A 107 9.51 -3.80 -3.57
N LYS A 108 10.44 -4.74 -3.41
CA LYS A 108 11.48 -4.69 -2.39
C LYS A 108 12.49 -3.58 -2.69
N LEU A 109 12.81 -2.81 -1.67
CA LEU A 109 13.86 -1.80 -1.72
C LEU A 109 15.20 -2.42 -1.27
N LYS A 110 16.26 -2.15 -2.01
CA LYS A 110 17.64 -2.54 -1.62
C LYS A 110 18.26 -1.53 -0.66
N GLU A 111 18.04 -0.26 -0.95
CA GLU A 111 18.50 0.88 -0.18
C GLU A 111 17.28 1.65 0.32
N CYS A 112 17.32 2.14 1.54
CA CYS A 112 16.22 2.85 2.19
C CYS A 112 16.68 4.12 2.93
N GLU A 113 17.91 4.58 2.69
CA GLU A 113 18.38 5.84 3.23
C GLU A 113 17.55 7.02 2.67
N GLY A 114 17.07 7.86 3.57
CA GLY A 114 16.26 9.02 3.20
C GLY A 114 14.76 8.76 3.06
N TYR A 115 14.29 7.50 3.13
CA TYR A 115 12.86 7.18 3.11
C TYR A 115 12.30 7.04 4.52
N SER A 116 11.08 7.53 4.72
CA SER A 116 10.27 7.24 5.90
C SER A 116 9.21 6.20 5.54
N PHE A 117 8.77 5.41 6.52
CA PHE A 117 7.89 4.26 6.28
C PHE A 117 6.58 4.45 7.03
N LEU A 118 5.47 4.14 6.36
CA LEU A 118 4.17 3.99 7.00
C LEU A 118 4.06 2.59 7.62
N GLU A 119 3.49 2.52 8.81
CA GLU A 119 3.16 1.24 9.42
C GLU A 119 1.83 0.70 8.86
N ILE A 120 1.78 -0.60 8.58
CA ILE A 120 0.53 -1.30 8.31
C ILE A 120 -0.14 -1.63 9.65
N ASP A 121 -1.44 -1.45 9.73
CA ASP A 121 -2.19 -1.75 10.95
C ASP A 121 -2.33 -3.27 11.12
N ASN A 122 -1.73 -3.81 12.19
CA ASN A 122 -1.78 -5.25 12.43
C ASN A 122 -3.20 -5.75 12.74
N ASN A 123 -4.10 -4.88 13.18
CA ASN A 123 -5.49 -5.23 13.46
C ASN A 123 -6.26 -5.61 12.18
N ILE A 124 -5.74 -5.29 10.99
CA ILE A 124 -6.36 -5.76 9.73
C ILE A 124 -6.41 -7.29 9.64
N PHE A 125 -5.51 -8.01 10.31
CA PHE A 125 -5.42 -9.47 10.25
C PHE A 125 -6.40 -10.18 11.21
N GLU A 126 -7.06 -9.45 12.10
CA GLU A 126 -8.07 -10.01 13.01
C GLU A 126 -9.32 -10.44 12.23
N ASP A 127 -10.06 -11.41 12.77
CA ASP A 127 -11.36 -11.79 12.23
C ASP A 127 -12.36 -10.65 12.43
N GLY A 128 -13.19 -10.41 11.41
CA GLY A 128 -14.14 -9.29 11.44
C GLY A 128 -13.48 -7.90 11.41
N SER A 129 -12.20 -7.81 11.07
CA SER A 129 -11.45 -6.55 11.14
C SER A 129 -11.99 -5.44 10.25
N LEU A 130 -12.63 -5.75 9.12
CA LEU A 130 -13.17 -4.74 8.22
C LEU A 130 -14.27 -3.93 8.90
N GLU A 131 -15.15 -4.60 9.63
CA GLU A 131 -16.26 -4.03 10.39
C GLU A 131 -15.77 -3.05 11.46
N ASN A 132 -14.59 -3.30 12.02
CA ASN A 132 -13.97 -2.40 12.99
C ASN A 132 -13.57 -1.04 12.39
N TYR A 133 -13.35 -0.97 11.08
CA TYR A 133 -12.98 0.27 10.38
C TYR A 133 -14.18 0.98 9.73
N GLU A 134 -15.38 0.39 9.65
CA GLU A 134 -16.54 0.99 8.98
C GLU A 134 -16.97 2.33 9.60
N ASN A 135 -16.80 2.49 10.92
CA ASN A 135 -17.21 3.67 11.66
C ASN A 135 -16.04 4.56 12.10
N GLN A 136 -14.83 4.27 11.63
CA GLN A 136 -13.66 5.06 11.97
C GLN A 136 -13.37 6.08 10.85
N GLY A 137 -12.94 7.27 11.23
CA GLY A 137 -12.41 8.23 10.27
C GLY A 137 -11.19 7.66 9.55
N ILE A 138 -11.07 7.95 8.27
CA ILE A 138 -9.91 7.57 7.45
C ILE A 138 -9.34 8.80 6.76
N TYR A 139 -8.13 8.65 6.25
CA TYR A 139 -7.55 9.63 5.33
C TYR A 139 -6.66 8.94 4.31
N ILE A 140 -6.43 9.62 3.20
CA ILE A 140 -5.49 9.20 2.17
C ILE A 140 -4.42 10.27 1.98
N LEU A 141 -3.22 9.82 1.60
CA LEU A 141 -2.11 10.68 1.21
C LEU A 141 -1.80 10.40 -0.26
N TYR A 142 -1.80 11.43 -1.12
CA TYR A 142 -1.63 11.21 -2.54
C TYR A 142 -0.94 12.38 -3.24
N TYR A 143 -0.43 12.12 -4.43
CA TYR A 143 0.03 13.15 -5.35
C TYR A 143 -0.99 13.34 -6.47
N PRO A 144 -1.60 14.54 -6.61
CA PRO A 144 -2.36 14.88 -7.80
C PRO A 144 -1.48 14.82 -9.05
N GLY A 145 -2.04 14.37 -10.17
CA GLY A 145 -1.26 14.12 -11.38
C GLY A 145 -0.46 15.33 -11.89
N ASN A 146 -1.03 16.52 -11.75
CA ASN A 146 -0.43 17.76 -12.26
C ASN A 146 0.33 18.56 -11.19
N GLU A 147 0.35 18.11 -9.92
CA GLU A 147 0.96 18.84 -8.82
C GLU A 147 2.20 18.14 -8.32
N GLU A 148 3.17 18.93 -7.85
CA GLU A 148 4.40 18.45 -7.22
C GLU A 148 4.22 18.19 -5.71
N LYS A 149 3.21 18.81 -5.11
CA LYS A 149 2.91 18.71 -3.70
C LYS A 149 1.94 17.59 -3.40
N ALA A 150 2.28 16.81 -2.37
CA ALA A 150 1.37 15.81 -1.83
C ALA A 150 0.15 16.45 -1.16
N GLN A 151 -0.98 15.77 -1.23
CA GLN A 151 -2.22 16.18 -0.58
C GLN A 151 -2.70 15.13 0.41
N ILE A 152 -3.52 15.58 1.36
CA ILE A 152 -4.25 14.74 2.31
C ILE A 152 -5.75 15.02 2.16
N SER A 153 -6.54 13.96 2.12
CA SER A 153 -7.99 14.05 2.17
C SER A 153 -8.55 13.13 3.24
N PHE A 154 -9.48 13.66 4.03
CA PHE A 154 -10.18 12.91 5.06
C PHE A 154 -11.53 12.44 4.54
N GLY A 155 -11.99 11.31 5.07
CA GLY A 155 -13.29 10.74 4.74
C GLY A 155 -13.86 9.90 5.86
N GLU A 156 -15.11 9.51 5.68
CA GLU A 156 -15.76 8.53 6.53
C GLU A 156 -15.11 7.15 6.37
N GLY A 157 -15.38 6.27 7.32
CA GLY A 157 -14.88 4.90 7.35
C GLY A 157 -15.13 4.11 6.07
N ILE A 158 -14.38 3.08 5.91
CA ILE A 158 -14.50 2.19 4.75
C ILE A 158 -15.78 1.36 4.82
N LYS A 159 -16.31 1.00 3.65
CA LYS A 159 -17.42 0.04 3.54
C LYS A 159 -17.02 -1.08 2.59
N LYS A 160 -17.45 -2.30 2.89
CA LYS A 160 -17.33 -3.43 1.98
C LYS A 160 -18.27 -3.23 0.78
N ILE A 161 -17.81 -3.52 -0.42
CA ILE A 161 -18.62 -3.38 -1.63
C ILE A 161 -19.61 -4.55 -1.78
N ARG A 162 -19.11 -5.78 -1.54
CA ARG A 162 -19.86 -7.03 -1.63
C ARG A 162 -19.33 -8.02 -0.62
N GLU A 163 -20.16 -8.98 -0.21
CA GLU A 163 -19.75 -10.02 0.71
C GLU A 163 -18.64 -10.95 0.17
N ASP A 164 -18.61 -11.11 -1.16
CA ASP A 164 -17.67 -11.96 -1.90
C ASP A 164 -16.45 -11.22 -2.46
N ASN A 165 -16.31 -9.92 -2.16
CA ASN A 165 -15.26 -9.06 -2.71
C ASN A 165 -14.40 -8.44 -1.60
N ASP A 166 -13.10 -8.40 -1.83
CA ASP A 166 -12.08 -7.84 -0.96
C ASP A 166 -11.90 -6.32 -1.14
N ASP A 167 -12.72 -5.71 -2.00
CA ASP A 167 -12.71 -4.28 -2.27
C ASP A 167 -13.46 -3.50 -1.20
N ILE A 168 -12.93 -2.33 -0.90
CA ILE A 168 -13.51 -1.36 0.02
C ILE A 168 -13.91 -0.08 -0.70
N MET A 169 -14.94 0.59 -0.21
CA MET A 169 -15.36 1.92 -0.64
C MET A 169 -15.01 2.96 0.40
N HIS A 170 -14.68 4.16 -0.03
CA HIS A 170 -14.46 5.31 0.82
C HIS A 170 -14.93 6.62 0.16
N LYS A 171 -14.98 7.71 0.93
CA LYS A 171 -15.43 9.04 0.46
C LYS A 171 -14.32 10.09 0.48
N CYS A 172 -13.05 9.72 0.68
CA CYS A 172 -11.98 10.70 0.56
C CYS A 172 -11.96 11.31 -0.84
N HIS A 173 -11.65 12.60 -0.93
CA HIS A 173 -11.41 13.24 -2.22
C HIS A 173 -10.19 12.61 -2.92
N THR A 174 -10.31 12.38 -4.23
CA THR A 174 -9.23 11.83 -5.05
C THR A 174 -9.28 12.41 -6.45
N GLU A 175 -8.12 12.55 -7.06
CA GLU A 175 -7.92 13.05 -8.41
C GLU A 175 -7.09 12.06 -9.25
N SER A 176 -6.86 12.40 -10.50
CA SER A 176 -5.88 11.68 -11.32
C SER A 176 -4.52 11.68 -10.61
N GLY A 177 -3.84 10.55 -10.54
CA GLY A 177 -2.59 10.37 -9.78
C GLY A 177 -2.77 9.81 -8.37
N SER A 178 -4.01 9.74 -7.85
CA SER A 178 -4.28 9.14 -6.53
C SER A 178 -4.18 7.61 -6.48
N SER A 179 -4.18 6.93 -7.63
CA SER A 179 -4.01 5.48 -7.71
C SER A 179 -2.74 5.02 -7.00
N GLY A 180 -2.84 4.03 -6.12
CA GLY A 180 -1.72 3.54 -5.31
C GLY A 180 -1.52 4.25 -3.97
N SER A 181 -2.36 5.22 -3.64
CA SER A 181 -2.31 5.94 -2.36
C SER A 181 -2.64 5.04 -1.17
N PRO A 182 -1.94 5.20 -0.03
CA PRO A 182 -2.31 4.50 1.19
C PRO A 182 -3.61 5.04 1.75
N ILE A 183 -4.49 4.15 2.21
CA ILE A 183 -5.67 4.45 3.02
C ILE A 183 -5.29 4.20 4.47
N LEU A 184 -5.37 5.22 5.33
CA LEU A 184 -4.96 5.15 6.72
C LEU A 184 -6.18 5.34 7.64
N CYS A 185 -6.21 4.57 8.73
CA CYS A 185 -7.14 4.79 9.82
C CYS A 185 -6.74 6.05 10.60
N ALA A 186 -7.67 6.97 10.83
CA ALA A 186 -7.37 8.23 11.53
C ALA A 186 -7.05 8.03 13.01
N ALA A 187 -7.61 7.00 13.64
CA ALA A 187 -7.38 6.69 15.05
C ALA A 187 -5.97 6.11 15.30
N THR A 188 -5.51 5.19 14.44
CA THR A 188 -4.21 4.52 14.60
C THR A 188 -3.09 5.16 13.80
N ASN A 189 -3.39 6.01 12.82
CA ASN A 189 -2.46 6.56 11.83
C ASN A 189 -1.70 5.49 11.02
N LYS A 190 -2.26 4.27 10.93
CA LYS A 190 -1.66 3.13 10.22
C LYS A 190 -2.43 2.80 8.96
N VAL A 191 -1.72 2.18 8.00
CA VAL A 191 -2.27 1.82 6.68
C VAL A 191 -3.17 0.60 6.82
N ILE A 192 -4.38 0.70 6.27
CA ILE A 192 -5.37 -0.39 6.24
C ILE A 192 -5.70 -0.85 4.82
N GLY A 193 -5.45 0.00 3.82
CA GLY A 193 -5.81 -0.28 2.43
C GLY A 193 -4.98 0.52 1.43
N ILE A 194 -5.23 0.26 0.16
CA ILE A 194 -4.66 0.98 -0.98
C ILE A 194 -5.78 1.46 -1.90
N HIS A 195 -5.74 2.73 -2.30
CA HIS A 195 -6.71 3.33 -3.23
C HIS A 195 -6.45 2.86 -4.66
N ILE A 196 -7.51 2.47 -5.37
CA ILE A 196 -7.44 2.04 -6.77
C ILE A 196 -7.96 3.13 -7.71
N GLY A 197 -9.15 3.67 -7.42
CA GLY A 197 -9.78 4.60 -8.34
C GLY A 197 -11.18 5.04 -7.91
N SER A 198 -11.94 5.60 -8.87
CA SER A 198 -13.29 6.10 -8.61
C SER A 198 -14.31 5.52 -9.60
N ASN A 199 -15.53 5.29 -9.13
CA ASN A 199 -16.66 5.02 -10.00
C ASN A 199 -17.39 6.32 -10.34
N ARG A 200 -17.59 6.57 -11.62
CA ARG A 200 -18.26 7.80 -12.11
C ARG A 200 -19.72 7.94 -11.66
N LYS A 201 -20.36 6.85 -11.21
CA LYS A 201 -21.83 6.83 -10.96
C LYS A 201 -22.25 7.02 -9.50
N GLY A 202 -21.35 7.05 -8.52
CA GLY A 202 -21.79 7.01 -7.12
C GLY A 202 -21.06 7.89 -6.12
N GLY A 203 -20.09 8.71 -6.55
CA GLY A 203 -19.30 9.54 -5.62
C GLY A 203 -18.35 8.77 -4.71
N TYR A 204 -18.42 7.43 -4.70
CA TYR A 204 -17.51 6.58 -3.95
C TYR A 204 -16.22 6.31 -4.71
N LYS A 205 -15.18 6.13 -3.94
CA LYS A 205 -13.86 5.69 -4.37
C LYS A 205 -13.64 4.23 -3.94
N TYR A 206 -12.78 3.53 -4.67
CA TYR A 206 -12.49 2.13 -4.40
C TYR A 206 -11.07 1.94 -3.96
N GLY A 207 -10.86 0.91 -3.17
CA GLY A 207 -9.56 0.47 -2.73
C GLY A 207 -9.57 -1.02 -2.39
N THR A 208 -8.39 -1.59 -2.21
CA THR A 208 -8.20 -2.94 -1.70
C THR A 208 -7.86 -2.89 -0.22
N PHE A 209 -8.55 -3.69 0.59
CA PHE A 209 -8.19 -3.90 1.99
C PHE A 209 -6.94 -4.78 2.07
N LEU A 210 -5.86 -4.28 2.67
CA LEU A 210 -4.54 -4.93 2.61
C LEU A 210 -4.46 -6.30 3.28
N LYS A 211 -5.39 -6.64 4.16
CA LYS A 211 -5.50 -8.00 4.77
C LYS A 211 -5.36 -9.10 3.71
N PHE A 212 -6.09 -8.99 2.62
CA PHE A 212 -6.23 -10.08 1.65
C PHE A 212 -4.96 -10.33 0.83
N PRO A 213 -4.38 -9.32 0.15
CA PRO A 213 -3.13 -9.53 -0.60
C PRO A 213 -1.95 -9.90 0.32
N LEU A 214 -1.90 -9.37 1.54
CA LEU A 214 -0.83 -9.71 2.49
C LEU A 214 -0.99 -11.12 3.05
N ASN A 215 -2.21 -11.59 3.33
CA ASN A 215 -2.45 -12.98 3.70
C ASN A 215 -2.07 -13.95 2.57
N GLU A 216 -2.39 -13.61 1.32
CA GLU A 216 -1.98 -14.43 0.17
C GLU A 216 -0.45 -14.49 0.04
N LEU A 217 0.23 -13.35 0.21
CA LEU A 217 1.68 -13.29 0.23
C LEU A 217 2.28 -14.18 1.33
N MET A 218 1.75 -14.11 2.55
CA MET A 218 2.19 -14.94 3.69
C MET A 218 1.90 -16.42 3.48
N GLY A 219 0.76 -16.77 2.88
CA GLY A 219 0.39 -18.14 2.54
C GLY A 219 1.32 -18.75 1.47
N LYS A 220 1.67 -17.99 0.45
CA LYS A 220 2.65 -18.41 -0.58
C LYS A 220 4.03 -18.67 0.03
N ASN A 221 4.44 -17.87 1.02
CA ASN A 221 5.72 -18.06 1.70
C ASN A 221 5.76 -19.31 2.59
N LYS A 222 4.67 -19.63 3.30
CA LYS A 222 4.58 -20.88 4.10
C LYS A 222 4.77 -22.09 3.20
N ASN A 223 4.10 -22.16 2.05
CA ASN A 223 4.22 -23.27 1.11
C ASN A 223 5.63 -23.38 0.50
N LYS A 224 6.29 -22.26 0.18
CA LYS A 224 7.69 -22.27 -0.28
C LYS A 224 8.64 -22.81 0.78
N ASN A 225 8.47 -22.42 2.04
CA ASN A 225 9.32 -22.87 3.14
C ASN A 225 9.10 -24.35 3.46
N MET A 226 7.88 -24.87 3.38
CA MET A 226 7.59 -26.30 3.54
C MET A 226 8.28 -27.12 2.44
N ASN A 227 8.15 -26.73 1.17
CA ASN A 227 8.80 -27.39 0.04
C ASN A 227 10.34 -27.34 0.11
N LYS A 228 10.90 -26.26 0.64
CA LYS A 228 12.36 -26.12 0.83
C LYS A 228 12.87 -27.07 1.92
N ASN A 229 12.15 -27.14 3.05
CA ASN A 229 12.48 -28.05 4.13
C ASN A 229 12.35 -29.52 3.72
N GLU A 230 11.32 -29.89 2.94
CA GLU A 230 11.18 -31.26 2.41
C GLU A 230 12.33 -31.63 1.44
N ASN A 231 12.76 -30.71 0.60
CA ASN A 231 13.89 -30.94 -0.29
C ASN A 231 15.23 -31.03 0.46
N GLU A 232 15.44 -30.22 1.49
CA GLU A 232 16.65 -30.32 2.36
C GLU A 232 16.67 -31.64 3.14
N ILE A 233 15.52 -32.12 3.63
CA ILE A 233 15.39 -33.42 4.29
C ILE A 233 15.67 -34.56 3.31
N LYS A 234 15.16 -34.50 2.08
CA LYS A 234 15.44 -35.49 1.03
C LYS A 234 16.93 -35.52 0.65
N VAL A 235 17.58 -34.37 0.55
CA VAL A 235 19.02 -34.28 0.26
C VAL A 235 19.83 -34.88 1.41
N ARG A 236 19.51 -34.57 2.68
CA ARG A 236 20.21 -35.15 3.84
C ARG A 236 20.03 -36.67 3.95
N ASN A 237 18.85 -37.20 3.66
CA ASN A 237 18.61 -38.64 3.68
C ASN A 237 19.34 -39.39 2.57
N ASN A 238 19.65 -38.75 1.43
CA ASN A 238 20.44 -39.34 0.36
C ASN A 238 21.97 -39.35 0.64
N TYR A 239 22.44 -38.61 1.64
CA TYR A 239 23.87 -38.62 2.07
C TYR A 239 24.14 -39.54 3.24
N VAL A 240 23.12 -40.17 3.82
CA VAL A 240 23.27 -41.12 4.97
C VAL A 240 23.28 -42.59 4.53
N ILE A 241 23.13 -42.88 3.22
CA ILE A 241 23.19 -44.23 2.66
C ILE A 241 24.33 -44.29 1.62
N ASN A 242 25.57 -44.20 2.11
CA ASN A 242 26.77 -44.68 1.41
C ASN A 242 27.88 -44.92 2.44
#